data_61a617d612827079c1e4a5f749153481
#
_entry.id   61a617d612827079c1e4a5f749153481
#
_cell.length_a   1.000
_cell.length_b   1.000
_cell.length_c   1.000
_cell.angle_alpha   90.00
_cell.angle_beta   90.00
_cell.angle_gamma   90.00
#
_symmetry.space_group_name_H-M   'P 1'
#
loop_
_entity.id
_entity.type
_entity.pdbx_description
1 polymer ?
#
loop_
_entity_poly.entity_id
_entity_poly.type
_entity_poly.pdbx_seq_one_letter_code
_entity_poly.pdbx_strand_id
1 'polypeptide(L)'
;MDTVTLVTAQGVNLLALLGTVMWHSIRIGAALQVLPFIGGRGMPQRARLILTLALAAALSNVLPVPPPAAVDAMTVLNVLREFAVGAAIGLVLRLAFEAGTLAGHFISQDMALSFATMADPANQGQMSVLSLWFYLVFGLVFFTLDAHLALVQLLLDSYRMQPIGTPFADFSAFLGVVPGFFPTVLRTAVLLSLPVTVAMLAVNIVMGVLSRAAPQFNPIQIGMPLALLVGLALLVVLARELLGPVQALFGQAFEAARAVTG
;
A
#
# COMPACT_ATOMS: atom_id res chain seq x y z
N MET A 1 -44.38 2.31 -15.29
CA MET A 1 -43.82 3.11 -14.15
C MET A 1 -42.93 4.16 -14.76
N ASP A 2 -43.43 5.37 -14.81
CA ASP A 2 -42.70 6.50 -15.42
C ASP A 2 -41.45 6.80 -14.62
N THR A 3 -40.32 6.66 -15.29
CA THR A 3 -39.01 7.06 -14.68
C THR A 3 -39.06 8.57 -14.48
N VAL A 4 -39.07 8.99 -13.23
CA VAL A 4 -38.99 10.42 -12.87
C VAL A 4 -37.62 10.93 -13.36
N THR A 5 -37.62 11.63 -14.50
CA THR A 5 -36.43 12.29 -15.06
C THR A 5 -36.34 13.69 -14.49
N LEU A 6 -35.45 13.91 -13.54
CA LEU A 6 -35.05 15.25 -13.10
C LEU A 6 -34.05 15.79 -14.11
N VAL A 7 -34.52 16.58 -15.06
CA VAL A 7 -33.69 17.21 -16.10
C VAL A 7 -33.32 18.62 -15.63
N THR A 8 -32.02 18.96 -15.63
CA THR A 8 -31.54 20.31 -15.40
C THR A 8 -31.83 21.20 -16.60
N ALA A 9 -31.70 22.55 -16.46
CA ALA A 9 -31.82 23.49 -17.57
C ALA A 9 -30.84 23.20 -18.74
N GLN A 10 -29.85 22.36 -18.57
CA GLN A 10 -28.91 21.90 -19.59
C GLN A 10 -29.22 20.47 -20.12
N GLY A 11 -30.36 19.88 -19.79
CA GLY A 11 -30.76 18.55 -20.28
C GLY A 11 -30.07 17.36 -19.60
N VAL A 12 -29.32 17.58 -18.51
CA VAL A 12 -28.64 16.49 -17.78
C VAL A 12 -29.62 15.75 -16.85
N ASN A 13 -29.72 14.44 -17.00
CA ASN A 13 -30.52 13.62 -16.09
C ASN A 13 -29.75 13.42 -14.76
N LEU A 14 -30.13 14.17 -13.73
CA LEU A 14 -29.48 14.13 -12.42
C LEU A 14 -29.51 12.76 -11.75
N LEU A 15 -30.61 11.99 -11.92
CA LEU A 15 -30.72 10.66 -11.33
C LEU A 15 -29.76 9.68 -12.00
N ALA A 16 -29.61 9.77 -13.32
CA ALA A 16 -28.65 8.95 -14.06
C ALA A 16 -27.22 9.29 -13.66
N LEU A 17 -26.89 10.59 -13.54
CA LEU A 17 -25.57 11.05 -13.08
C LEU A 17 -25.25 10.56 -11.67
N LEU A 18 -26.19 10.70 -10.74
CA LEU A 18 -26.02 10.23 -9.36
C LEU A 18 -25.81 8.72 -9.32
N GLY A 19 -26.59 7.94 -10.08
CA GLY A 19 -26.41 6.50 -10.22
C GLY A 19 -25.03 6.12 -10.74
N THR A 20 -24.57 6.83 -11.78
CA THR A 20 -23.24 6.63 -12.37
C THR A 20 -22.14 6.92 -11.36
N VAL A 21 -22.19 8.05 -10.67
CA VAL A 21 -21.21 8.41 -9.64
C VAL A 21 -21.20 7.41 -8.48
N MET A 22 -22.37 6.96 -8.03
CA MET A 22 -22.49 5.94 -6.98
C MET A 22 -21.80 4.63 -7.39
N TRP A 23 -22.05 4.13 -8.59
CA TRP A 23 -21.42 2.91 -9.07
C TRP A 23 -19.90 3.02 -9.15
N HIS A 24 -19.38 4.10 -9.75
CA HIS A 24 -17.93 4.30 -9.84
C HIS A 24 -17.29 4.54 -8.47
N SER A 25 -18.02 5.11 -7.51
CA SER A 25 -17.49 5.33 -6.15
C SER A 25 -17.18 4.04 -5.40
N ILE A 26 -17.79 2.90 -5.76
CA ILE A 26 -17.56 1.62 -5.07
C ILE A 26 -16.13 1.13 -5.30
N ARG A 27 -15.68 0.99 -6.55
CA ARG A 27 -14.32 0.52 -6.90
C ARG A 27 -13.26 1.53 -6.46
N ILE A 28 -13.47 2.82 -6.76
CA ILE A 28 -12.55 3.90 -6.37
C ILE A 28 -12.44 3.97 -4.84
N GLY A 29 -13.57 3.95 -4.15
CA GLY A 29 -13.61 4.00 -2.68
C GLY A 29 -12.94 2.81 -2.03
N ALA A 30 -13.16 1.59 -2.55
CA ALA A 30 -12.50 0.39 -2.06
C ALA A 30 -10.96 0.46 -2.24
N ALA A 31 -10.48 0.92 -3.40
CA ALA A 31 -9.06 1.11 -3.64
C ALA A 31 -8.45 2.15 -2.68
N LEU A 32 -9.07 3.32 -2.54
CA LEU A 32 -8.59 4.39 -1.65
C LEU A 32 -8.67 4.01 -0.17
N GLN A 33 -9.63 3.15 0.23
CA GLN A 33 -9.78 2.67 1.61
C GLN A 33 -8.59 1.81 2.06
N VAL A 34 -8.03 1.04 1.15
CA VAL A 34 -6.92 0.10 1.43
C VAL A 34 -5.56 0.77 1.26
N LEU A 35 -5.47 1.80 0.41
CA LEU A 35 -4.21 2.46 0.05
C LEU A 35 -3.54 3.11 1.27
N PRO A 36 -2.19 3.01 1.42
CA PRO A 36 -1.45 3.74 2.45
C PRO A 36 -1.69 5.26 2.36
N PHE A 37 -1.49 5.97 3.47
CA PHE A 37 -1.73 7.42 3.65
C PHE A 37 -3.20 7.84 3.52
N ILE A 38 -3.93 7.37 2.50
CA ILE A 38 -5.34 7.71 2.27
C ILE A 38 -6.25 6.81 3.11
N GLY A 39 -6.03 5.49 3.07
CA GLY A 39 -6.81 4.48 3.82
C GLY A 39 -6.50 4.41 5.31
N GLY A 40 -5.38 4.99 5.76
CA GLY A 40 -4.92 4.95 7.14
C GLY A 40 -5.67 5.89 8.10
N ARG A 41 -5.26 5.83 9.38
CA ARG A 41 -5.82 6.70 10.45
C ARG A 41 -5.48 8.18 10.28
N GLY A 42 -4.51 8.53 9.42
CA GLY A 42 -4.09 9.92 9.19
C GLY A 42 -5.10 10.77 8.41
N MET A 43 -5.99 10.16 7.60
CA MET A 43 -6.99 10.86 6.82
C MET A 43 -8.39 10.66 7.43
N PRO A 44 -9.13 11.75 7.78
CA PRO A 44 -10.50 11.65 8.26
C PRO A 44 -11.41 10.96 7.22
N GLN A 45 -12.32 10.11 7.70
CA GLN A 45 -13.25 9.38 6.81
C GLN A 45 -14.05 10.31 5.89
N ARG A 46 -14.43 11.50 6.38
CA ARG A 46 -15.16 12.51 5.60
C ARG A 46 -14.33 13.00 4.42
N ALA A 47 -13.04 13.28 4.61
CA ALA A 47 -12.14 13.73 3.54
C ALA A 47 -11.97 12.65 2.47
N ARG A 48 -11.84 11.38 2.88
CA ARG A 48 -11.75 10.22 1.99
C ARG A 48 -13.03 10.04 1.17
N LEU A 49 -14.20 10.18 1.80
CA LEU A 49 -15.48 10.11 1.11
C LEU A 49 -15.61 11.22 0.06
N ILE A 50 -15.26 12.45 0.42
CA ILE A 50 -15.28 13.59 -0.51
C ILE A 50 -14.33 13.34 -1.69
N LEU A 51 -13.11 12.86 -1.43
CA LEU A 51 -12.13 12.53 -2.47
C LEU A 51 -12.66 11.43 -3.40
N THR A 52 -13.25 10.36 -2.84
CA THR A 52 -13.87 9.27 -3.62
C THR A 52 -14.97 9.79 -4.53
N LEU A 53 -15.90 10.57 -3.99
CA LEU A 53 -17.02 11.12 -4.76
C LEU A 53 -16.55 12.14 -5.79
N ALA A 54 -15.57 12.98 -5.47
CA ALA A 54 -14.99 13.94 -6.40
C ALA A 54 -14.31 13.24 -7.58
N LEU A 55 -13.50 12.19 -7.32
CA LEU A 55 -12.89 11.37 -8.36
C LEU A 55 -13.94 10.64 -9.20
N ALA A 56 -14.93 10.00 -8.56
CA ALA A 56 -16.00 9.32 -9.26
C ALA A 56 -16.80 10.29 -10.17
N ALA A 57 -17.12 11.49 -9.69
CA ALA A 57 -17.80 12.51 -10.47
C ALA A 57 -16.93 13.03 -11.61
N ALA A 58 -15.65 13.31 -11.37
CA ALA A 58 -14.72 13.77 -12.41
C ALA A 58 -14.54 12.76 -13.54
N LEU A 59 -14.50 11.46 -13.18
CA LEU A 59 -14.29 10.36 -14.12
C LEU A 59 -15.58 9.86 -14.78
N SER A 60 -16.76 10.19 -14.23
CA SER A 60 -18.06 9.70 -14.72
C SER A 60 -18.35 10.00 -16.19
N ASN A 61 -17.79 11.10 -16.72
CA ASN A 61 -17.96 11.49 -18.12
C ASN A 61 -17.07 10.69 -19.10
N VAL A 62 -16.03 10.04 -18.58
CA VAL A 62 -15.02 9.30 -19.37
C VAL A 62 -15.23 7.79 -19.24
N LEU A 63 -15.87 7.37 -18.15
CA LEU A 63 -16.10 5.97 -17.83
C LEU A 63 -17.34 5.39 -18.52
N PRO A 64 -17.35 4.05 -18.77
CA PRO A 64 -18.53 3.37 -19.29
C PRO A 64 -19.77 3.59 -18.39
N VAL A 65 -20.93 3.78 -19.01
CA VAL A 65 -22.18 3.92 -18.28
C VAL A 65 -22.51 2.59 -17.58
N PRO A 66 -22.77 2.59 -16.26
CA PRO A 66 -23.12 1.37 -15.55
C PRO A 66 -24.48 0.84 -15.98
N PRO A 67 -24.74 -0.46 -15.81
CA PRO A 67 -26.06 -1.03 -16.08
C PRO A 67 -27.13 -0.37 -15.19
N PRO A 68 -28.39 -0.29 -15.65
CA PRO A 68 -29.47 0.26 -14.84
C PRO A 68 -29.59 -0.52 -13.53
N ALA A 69 -29.69 0.22 -12.42
CA ALA A 69 -29.81 -0.38 -11.11
C ALA A 69 -31.20 -1.03 -10.95
N ALA A 70 -31.23 -2.35 -10.96
CA ALA A 70 -32.36 -3.12 -10.46
C ALA A 70 -32.01 -3.64 -9.06
N VAL A 71 -32.99 -3.70 -8.16
CA VAL A 71 -32.76 -4.25 -6.81
C VAL A 71 -32.93 -5.77 -6.89
N ASP A 72 -31.90 -6.45 -7.40
CA ASP A 72 -31.86 -7.90 -7.56
C ASP A 72 -30.54 -8.49 -7.01
N ALA A 73 -30.47 -9.81 -6.95
CA ALA A 73 -29.28 -10.52 -6.48
C ALA A 73 -28.03 -10.23 -7.36
N MET A 74 -28.25 -9.93 -8.66
CA MET A 74 -27.17 -9.62 -9.59
C MET A 74 -26.55 -8.25 -9.27
N THR A 75 -27.34 -7.28 -8.87
CA THR A 75 -26.84 -5.97 -8.41
C THR A 75 -25.95 -6.10 -7.17
N VAL A 76 -26.36 -6.93 -6.20
CA VAL A 76 -25.53 -7.20 -5.01
C VAL A 76 -24.21 -7.85 -5.42
N LEU A 77 -24.25 -8.83 -6.33
CA LEU A 77 -23.03 -9.48 -6.83
C LEU A 77 -22.11 -8.50 -7.55
N ASN A 78 -22.65 -7.58 -8.34
CA ASN A 78 -21.87 -6.56 -9.03
C ASN A 78 -21.22 -5.58 -8.03
N VAL A 79 -21.93 -5.16 -6.98
CA VAL A 79 -21.34 -4.35 -5.89
C VAL A 79 -20.16 -5.07 -5.23
N LEU A 80 -20.30 -6.36 -4.93
CA LEU A 80 -19.21 -7.15 -4.34
C LEU A 80 -18.01 -7.28 -5.29
N ARG A 81 -18.26 -7.45 -6.60
CA ARG A 81 -17.19 -7.48 -7.61
C ARG A 81 -16.45 -6.15 -7.70
N GLU A 82 -17.17 -5.04 -7.78
CA GLU A 82 -16.58 -3.70 -7.83
C GLU A 82 -15.72 -3.43 -6.59
N PHE A 83 -16.24 -3.78 -5.42
CA PHE A 83 -15.49 -3.67 -4.17
C PHE A 83 -14.24 -4.56 -4.18
N ALA A 84 -14.35 -5.81 -4.61
CA ALA A 84 -13.24 -6.75 -4.66
C ALA A 84 -12.12 -6.28 -5.60
N VAL A 85 -12.46 -5.81 -6.81
CA VAL A 85 -11.48 -5.28 -7.77
C VAL A 85 -10.77 -4.05 -7.19
N GLY A 86 -11.52 -3.08 -6.67
CA GLY A 86 -10.93 -1.88 -6.06
C GLY A 86 -10.03 -2.23 -4.88
N ALA A 87 -10.49 -3.10 -3.98
CA ALA A 87 -9.73 -3.54 -2.82
C ALA A 87 -8.46 -4.30 -3.24
N ALA A 88 -8.51 -5.16 -4.26
CA ALA A 88 -7.35 -5.89 -4.75
C ALA A 88 -6.29 -4.94 -5.33
N ILE A 89 -6.68 -3.95 -6.15
CA ILE A 89 -5.79 -2.91 -6.67
C ILE A 89 -5.12 -2.16 -5.51
N GLY A 90 -5.91 -1.66 -4.56
CA GLY A 90 -5.38 -0.94 -3.39
C GLY A 90 -4.47 -1.80 -2.53
N LEU A 91 -4.79 -3.10 -2.37
CA LEU A 91 -4.02 -4.03 -1.54
C LEU A 91 -2.65 -4.36 -2.16
N VAL A 92 -2.58 -4.58 -3.48
CA VAL A 92 -1.29 -4.79 -4.17
C VAL A 92 -0.36 -3.59 -3.96
N LEU A 93 -0.87 -2.37 -4.14
CA LEU A 93 -0.08 -1.16 -3.89
C LEU A 93 0.30 -1.02 -2.41
N ARG A 94 -0.59 -1.34 -1.48
CA ARG A 94 -0.28 -1.37 -0.06
C ARG A 94 0.84 -2.35 0.27
N LEU A 95 0.83 -3.55 -0.34
CA LEU A 95 1.88 -4.54 -0.14
C LEU A 95 3.27 -4.02 -0.56
N ALA A 96 3.36 -3.16 -1.57
CA ALA A 96 4.62 -2.51 -1.92
C ALA A 96 5.15 -1.63 -0.76
N PHE A 97 4.29 -0.90 -0.05
CA PHE A 97 4.70 -0.15 1.14
C PHE A 97 5.09 -1.07 2.31
N GLU A 98 4.40 -2.21 2.45
CA GLU A 98 4.74 -3.18 3.50
C GLU A 98 6.14 -3.78 3.30
N ALA A 99 6.67 -3.84 2.08
CA ALA A 99 8.06 -4.24 1.86
C ALA A 99 9.05 -3.29 2.57
N GLY A 100 8.79 -1.98 2.51
CA GLY A 100 9.59 -0.99 3.23
C GLY A 100 9.46 -1.12 4.74
N THR A 101 8.23 -1.25 5.24
CA THR A 101 7.99 -1.40 6.69
C THR A 101 8.63 -2.67 7.26
N LEU A 102 8.59 -3.78 6.51
CA LEU A 102 9.26 -5.04 6.87
C LEU A 102 10.79 -4.88 6.86
N ALA A 103 11.38 -4.22 5.86
CA ALA A 103 12.81 -3.95 5.83
C ALA A 103 13.24 -3.14 7.07
N GLY A 104 12.50 -2.09 7.40
CA GLY A 104 12.72 -1.28 8.60
C GLY A 104 12.57 -2.09 9.89
N HIS A 105 11.63 -3.04 9.93
CA HIS A 105 11.45 -3.93 11.07
C HIS A 105 12.65 -4.87 11.27
N PHE A 106 13.16 -5.51 10.21
CA PHE A 106 14.34 -6.36 10.27
C PHE A 106 15.56 -5.57 10.77
N ILE A 107 15.82 -4.41 10.18
CA ILE A 107 16.94 -3.55 10.59
C ILE A 107 16.79 -3.10 12.06
N SER A 108 15.57 -2.76 12.48
CA SER A 108 15.30 -2.34 13.86
C SER A 108 15.57 -3.47 14.87
N GLN A 109 15.27 -4.71 14.52
CA GLN A 109 15.59 -5.87 15.35
C GLN A 109 17.11 -6.08 15.45
N ASP A 110 17.82 -6.01 14.33
CA ASP A 110 19.27 -6.19 14.29
C ASP A 110 20.03 -5.12 15.09
N MET A 111 19.53 -3.88 15.09
CA MET A 111 20.06 -2.76 15.86
C MET A 111 19.64 -2.76 17.34
N ALA A 112 18.95 -3.80 17.80
CA ALA A 112 18.41 -3.93 19.16
C ALA A 112 17.43 -2.80 19.57
N LEU A 113 16.87 -2.05 18.62
CA LEU A 113 15.88 -1.01 18.88
C LEU A 113 14.53 -1.58 19.36
N SER A 114 14.29 -2.88 19.15
CA SER A 114 13.10 -3.58 19.64
C SER A 114 13.03 -3.64 21.18
N PHE A 115 14.14 -3.53 21.89
CA PHE A 115 14.13 -3.42 23.37
C PHE A 115 13.41 -2.16 23.86
N ALA A 116 13.48 -1.06 23.11
CA ALA A 116 12.78 0.17 23.46
C ALA A 116 11.25 0.01 23.39
N THR A 117 10.75 -0.81 22.43
CA THR A 117 9.31 -1.09 22.32
C THR A 117 8.82 -2.04 23.40
N MET A 118 9.67 -2.93 23.92
CA MET A 118 9.34 -3.79 25.07
C MET A 118 9.23 -3.01 26.38
N ALA A 119 9.98 -1.90 26.51
CA ALA A 119 9.97 -1.07 27.71
C ALA A 119 8.71 -0.19 27.83
N ASP A 120 7.95 0.00 26.76
CA ASP A 120 6.71 0.79 26.76
C ASP A 120 5.49 -0.07 26.34
N PRO A 121 4.86 -0.76 27.29
CA PRO A 121 3.70 -1.62 27.02
C PRO A 121 2.45 -0.85 26.56
N ALA A 122 2.38 0.46 26.78
CA ALA A 122 1.25 1.29 26.35
C ALA A 122 1.24 1.51 24.82
N ASN A 123 2.38 1.35 24.17
CA ASN A 123 2.58 1.52 22.74
C ASN A 123 2.76 0.18 22.00
N GLN A 124 2.37 -0.94 22.60
CA GLN A 124 2.40 -2.25 21.95
C GLN A 124 1.53 -2.23 20.70
N GLY A 125 2.15 -2.42 19.54
CA GLY A 125 1.52 -2.40 18.21
C GLY A 125 1.84 -1.18 17.35
N GLN A 126 2.65 -0.24 17.84
CA GLN A 126 3.21 0.81 16.98
C GLN A 126 4.34 0.25 16.12
N MET A 127 4.44 0.79 14.90
CA MET A 127 5.57 0.49 14.00
C MET A 127 6.89 0.86 14.69
N SER A 128 7.94 0.07 14.45
CA SER A 128 9.28 0.48 14.88
C SER A 128 9.67 1.81 14.23
N VAL A 129 10.57 2.57 14.88
CA VAL A 129 11.01 3.87 14.35
C VAL A 129 11.54 3.74 12.92
N LEU A 130 12.29 2.68 12.62
CA LEU A 130 12.83 2.45 11.29
C LEU A 130 11.73 1.98 10.30
N SER A 131 10.76 1.19 10.74
CA SER A 131 9.60 0.85 9.90
C SER A 131 8.83 2.11 9.49
N LEU A 132 8.62 3.04 10.41
CA LEU A 132 7.97 4.31 10.12
C LEU A 132 8.83 5.16 9.16
N TRP A 133 10.15 5.20 9.36
CA TRP A 133 11.05 5.92 8.46
C TRP A 133 11.00 5.37 7.03
N PHE A 134 11.10 4.05 6.85
CA PHE A 134 10.95 3.42 5.54
C PHE A 134 9.58 3.70 4.92
N TYR A 135 8.51 3.61 5.71
CA TYR A 135 7.16 3.92 5.25
C TYR A 135 7.05 5.35 4.70
N LEU A 136 7.64 6.33 5.40
CA LEU A 136 7.65 7.73 4.96
C LEU A 136 8.52 7.94 3.72
N VAL A 137 9.69 7.29 3.64
CA VAL A 137 10.57 7.34 2.46
C VAL A 137 9.86 6.75 1.24
N PHE A 138 9.22 5.58 1.39
CA PHE A 138 8.43 4.98 0.33
C PHE A 138 7.29 5.90 -0.11
N GLY A 139 6.62 6.56 0.83
CA GLY A 139 5.61 7.57 0.53
C GLY A 139 6.17 8.76 -0.25
N LEU A 140 7.32 9.28 0.16
CA LEU A 140 7.98 10.37 -0.55
C LEU A 140 8.32 9.95 -1.99
N VAL A 141 8.91 8.77 -2.17
CA VAL A 141 9.24 8.24 -3.51
C VAL A 141 7.96 8.03 -4.33
N PHE A 142 6.89 7.48 -3.74
CA PHE A 142 5.59 7.32 -4.42
C PHE A 142 5.05 8.63 -4.97
N PHE A 143 5.11 9.71 -4.18
CA PHE A 143 4.66 11.02 -4.64
C PHE A 143 5.61 11.69 -5.63
N THR A 144 6.93 11.54 -5.48
CA THR A 144 7.91 12.10 -6.42
C THR A 144 7.91 11.41 -7.79
N LEU A 145 7.46 10.16 -7.86
CA LEU A 145 7.27 9.41 -9.11
C LEU A 145 5.90 9.63 -9.75
N ASP A 146 5.09 10.56 -9.26
CA ASP A 146 3.70 10.77 -9.70
C ASP A 146 2.84 9.50 -9.68
N ALA A 147 3.18 8.54 -8.82
CA ALA A 147 2.48 7.26 -8.73
C ALA A 147 1.02 7.42 -8.31
N HIS A 148 0.67 8.53 -7.64
CA HIS A 148 -0.71 8.89 -7.35
C HIS A 148 -1.53 9.20 -8.62
N LEU A 149 -0.92 9.79 -9.65
CA LEU A 149 -1.55 10.00 -10.96
C LEU A 149 -1.65 8.68 -11.73
N ALA A 150 -0.59 7.86 -11.67
CA ALA A 150 -0.59 6.52 -12.25
C ALA A 150 -1.70 5.64 -11.65
N LEU A 151 -2.00 5.79 -10.35
CA LEU A 151 -3.13 5.10 -9.71
C LEU A 151 -4.48 5.53 -10.31
N VAL A 152 -4.70 6.83 -10.54
CA VAL A 152 -5.93 7.32 -11.17
C VAL A 152 -6.07 6.73 -12.58
N GLN A 153 -4.98 6.72 -13.34
CA GLN A 153 -4.97 6.11 -14.67
C GLN A 153 -5.24 4.59 -14.61
N LEU A 154 -4.63 3.88 -13.67
CA LEU A 154 -4.88 2.46 -13.44
C LEU A 154 -6.37 2.17 -13.15
N LEU A 155 -7.00 2.99 -12.31
CA LEU A 155 -8.43 2.87 -12.02
C LEU A 155 -9.29 3.12 -13.26
N LEU A 156 -8.96 4.14 -14.08
CA LEU A 156 -9.62 4.37 -15.37
C LEU A 156 -9.52 3.16 -16.30
N ASP A 157 -8.31 2.64 -16.47
CA ASP A 157 -8.06 1.50 -17.34
C ASP A 157 -8.78 0.24 -16.81
N SER A 158 -8.87 0.07 -15.50
CA SER A 158 -9.60 -1.04 -14.88
C SER A 158 -11.08 -1.08 -15.26
N TYR A 159 -11.72 0.08 -15.43
CA TYR A 159 -13.11 0.15 -15.89
C TYR A 159 -13.28 -0.14 -17.39
N ARG A 160 -12.24 0.15 -18.17
CA ARG A 160 -12.21 -0.18 -19.62
C ARG A 160 -12.01 -1.66 -19.86
N MET A 161 -11.14 -2.30 -19.08
CA MET A 161 -10.84 -3.73 -19.19
C MET A 161 -11.95 -4.58 -18.58
N GLN A 162 -12.47 -4.16 -17.43
CA GLN A 162 -13.56 -4.83 -16.73
C GLN A 162 -14.70 -3.83 -16.41
N PRO A 163 -15.63 -3.61 -17.35
CA PRO A 163 -16.79 -2.75 -17.15
C PRO A 163 -17.70 -3.26 -16.03
N ILE A 164 -18.43 -2.34 -15.39
CA ILE A 164 -19.38 -2.66 -14.31
C ILE A 164 -20.42 -3.65 -14.81
N GLY A 165 -20.66 -4.71 -14.04
CA GLY A 165 -21.65 -5.75 -14.38
C GLY A 165 -21.07 -6.92 -15.17
N THR A 166 -19.82 -6.87 -15.63
CA THR A 166 -19.17 -8.00 -16.30
C THR A 166 -18.63 -9.01 -15.27
N PRO A 167 -18.81 -10.33 -15.51
CA PRO A 167 -18.17 -11.35 -14.67
C PRO A 167 -16.64 -11.33 -14.85
N PHE A 168 -15.91 -11.88 -13.88
CA PHE A 168 -14.49 -12.12 -14.03
C PHE A 168 -14.26 -13.10 -15.19
N ALA A 169 -13.30 -12.80 -16.06
CA ALA A 169 -12.87 -13.71 -17.13
C ALA A 169 -12.26 -15.00 -16.52
N ASP A 170 -11.39 -14.83 -15.53
CA ASP A 170 -10.85 -15.92 -14.72
C ASP A 170 -10.81 -15.51 -13.25
N PHE A 171 -11.73 -16.07 -12.46
CA PHE A 171 -11.83 -15.78 -11.02
C PHE A 171 -10.65 -16.36 -10.24
N SER A 172 -10.04 -17.47 -10.70
CA SER A 172 -8.89 -18.08 -10.03
C SER A 172 -7.63 -17.21 -10.23
N ALA A 173 -7.44 -16.68 -11.44
CA ALA A 173 -6.38 -15.72 -11.72
C ALA A 173 -6.52 -14.45 -10.87
N PHE A 174 -7.73 -13.88 -10.80
CA PHE A 174 -8.03 -12.74 -9.93
C PHE A 174 -7.62 -12.99 -8.46
N LEU A 175 -8.03 -14.13 -7.90
CA LEU A 175 -7.68 -14.50 -6.52
C LEU A 175 -6.18 -14.71 -6.32
N GLY A 176 -5.46 -15.09 -7.37
CA GLY A 176 -4.02 -15.33 -7.35
C GLY A 176 -3.15 -14.07 -7.38
N VAL A 177 -3.67 -12.92 -7.80
CA VAL A 177 -2.87 -11.70 -8.00
C VAL A 177 -2.23 -11.22 -6.69
N VAL A 178 -3.02 -11.05 -5.65
CA VAL A 178 -2.55 -10.53 -4.36
C VAL A 178 -1.56 -11.49 -3.68
N PRO A 179 -1.87 -12.79 -3.51
CA PRO A 179 -0.91 -13.74 -2.99
C PRO A 179 0.34 -13.89 -3.87
N GLY A 180 0.20 -13.82 -5.18
CA GLY A 180 1.30 -13.92 -6.14
C GLY A 180 2.29 -12.77 -6.04
N PHE A 181 1.89 -11.60 -5.57
CA PHE A 181 2.78 -10.46 -5.35
C PHE A 181 3.55 -10.53 -4.02
N PHE A 182 3.09 -11.32 -3.05
CA PHE A 182 3.69 -11.41 -1.71
C PHE A 182 5.17 -11.87 -1.72
N PRO A 183 5.62 -12.85 -2.53
CA PRO A 183 7.04 -13.20 -2.65
C PRO A 183 7.92 -12.02 -3.06
N THR A 184 7.45 -11.15 -3.96
CA THR A 184 8.16 -9.93 -4.37
C THR A 184 8.34 -8.96 -3.19
N VAL A 185 7.31 -8.80 -2.37
CA VAL A 185 7.34 -7.97 -1.15
C VAL A 185 8.39 -8.48 -0.18
N LEU A 186 8.38 -9.78 0.14
CA LEU A 186 9.34 -10.41 1.05
C LEU A 186 10.77 -10.33 0.51
N ARG A 187 10.96 -10.66 -0.77
CA ARG A 187 12.27 -10.56 -1.42
C ARG A 187 12.84 -9.14 -1.33
N THR A 188 12.03 -8.14 -1.65
CA THR A 188 12.46 -6.73 -1.59
C THR A 188 12.78 -6.31 -0.16
N ALA A 189 11.95 -6.68 0.83
CA ALA A 189 12.21 -6.38 2.24
C ALA A 189 13.55 -6.96 2.70
N VAL A 190 13.82 -8.23 2.37
CA VAL A 190 15.09 -8.89 2.71
C VAL A 190 16.26 -8.23 1.99
N LEU A 191 16.17 -7.96 0.70
CA LEU A 191 17.25 -7.34 -0.06
C LEU A 191 17.59 -5.93 0.44
N LEU A 192 16.59 -5.15 0.84
CA LEU A 192 16.80 -3.82 1.41
C LEU A 192 17.45 -3.88 2.80
N SER A 193 17.10 -4.86 3.62
CA SER A 193 17.68 -5.00 4.96
C SER A 193 19.06 -5.67 4.96
N LEU A 194 19.36 -6.49 3.94
CA LEU A 194 20.53 -7.36 3.90
C LEU A 194 21.86 -6.66 4.20
N PRO A 195 22.21 -5.49 3.63
CA PRO A 195 23.48 -4.83 3.91
C PRO A 195 23.66 -4.51 5.39
N VAL A 196 22.58 -4.04 6.03
CA VAL A 196 22.61 -3.70 7.47
C VAL A 196 22.63 -4.97 8.31
N THR A 197 21.80 -5.96 8.00
CA THR A 197 21.74 -7.25 8.70
C THR A 197 23.10 -7.96 8.71
N VAL A 198 23.80 -8.02 7.56
CA VAL A 198 25.13 -8.64 7.46
C VAL A 198 26.15 -7.88 8.31
N ALA A 199 26.13 -6.56 8.27
CA ALA A 199 27.02 -5.75 9.08
C ALA A 199 26.74 -5.90 10.59
N MET A 200 25.46 -5.95 10.99
CA MET A 200 25.06 -6.19 12.38
C MET A 200 25.46 -7.59 12.85
N LEU A 201 25.38 -8.60 11.99
CA LEU A 201 25.90 -9.93 12.30
C LEU A 201 27.40 -9.89 12.61
N ALA A 202 28.19 -9.16 11.80
CA ALA A 202 29.62 -8.98 12.06
C ALA A 202 29.87 -8.28 13.40
N VAL A 203 29.14 -7.20 13.72
CA VAL A 203 29.19 -6.52 15.02
C VAL A 203 28.90 -7.49 16.16
N ASN A 204 27.86 -8.30 16.05
CA ASN A 204 27.46 -9.27 17.07
C ASN A 204 28.54 -10.36 17.29
N ILE A 205 29.18 -10.84 16.21
CA ILE A 205 30.31 -11.77 16.31
C ILE A 205 31.50 -11.13 17.04
N VAL A 206 31.89 -9.91 16.68
CA VAL A 206 32.99 -9.17 17.34
C VAL A 206 32.66 -9.00 18.81
N MET A 207 31.44 -8.59 19.16
CA MET A 207 31.03 -8.42 20.57
C MET A 207 31.04 -9.76 21.33
N GLY A 208 30.65 -10.86 20.68
CA GLY A 208 30.70 -12.20 21.26
C GLY A 208 32.16 -12.64 21.58
N VAL A 209 33.10 -12.35 20.69
CA VAL A 209 34.54 -12.61 20.91
C VAL A 209 35.10 -11.70 22.02
N LEU A 210 34.73 -10.41 21.99
CA LEU A 210 35.19 -9.45 22.99
C LEU A 210 34.74 -9.79 24.42
N SER A 211 33.47 -10.22 24.57
CA SER A 211 32.93 -10.64 25.87
C SER A 211 33.64 -11.88 26.45
N ARG A 212 34.18 -12.74 25.56
CA ARG A 212 34.98 -13.90 25.97
C ARG A 212 36.41 -13.52 26.34
N ALA A 213 37.01 -12.58 25.61
CA ALA A 213 38.41 -12.12 25.84
C ALA A 213 38.52 -11.17 27.04
N ALA A 214 37.50 -10.37 27.27
CA ALA A 214 37.50 -9.34 28.34
C ALA A 214 36.12 -9.32 29.04
N PRO A 215 35.86 -10.28 29.96
CA PRO A 215 34.55 -10.42 30.61
C PRO A 215 34.14 -9.24 31.51
N GLN A 216 35.07 -8.35 31.82
CA GLN A 216 34.79 -7.11 32.53
C GLN A 216 33.97 -6.09 31.72
N PHE A 217 33.99 -6.21 30.40
CA PHE A 217 33.14 -5.39 29.53
C PHE A 217 31.77 -6.01 29.43
N ASN A 218 30.75 -5.30 29.91
CA ASN A 218 29.38 -5.73 29.75
C ASN A 218 28.95 -5.60 28.27
N PRO A 219 28.74 -6.71 27.55
CA PRO A 219 28.38 -6.66 26.12
C PRO A 219 27.10 -5.91 25.82
N ILE A 220 26.17 -5.82 26.78
CA ILE A 220 24.93 -5.05 26.61
C ILE A 220 25.24 -3.55 26.67
N GLN A 221 26.09 -3.09 27.59
CA GLN A 221 26.38 -1.66 27.75
C GLN A 221 27.19 -1.06 26.60
N ILE A 222 28.07 -1.85 25.96
CA ILE A 222 28.91 -1.39 24.85
C ILE A 222 28.28 -1.80 23.50
N GLY A 223 27.68 -2.99 23.42
CA GLY A 223 27.16 -3.55 22.17
C GLY A 223 25.98 -2.77 21.63
N MET A 224 25.03 -2.36 22.47
CA MET A 224 23.86 -1.61 22.02
C MET A 224 24.23 -0.23 21.42
N PRO A 225 25.04 0.64 22.07
CA PRO A 225 25.47 1.90 21.45
C PRO A 225 26.27 1.68 20.17
N LEU A 226 27.15 0.68 20.13
CA LEU A 226 27.95 0.37 18.94
C LEU A 226 27.05 -0.08 17.77
N ALA A 227 26.10 -0.99 18.01
CA ALA A 227 25.14 -1.44 17.02
C ALA A 227 24.31 -0.27 16.46
N LEU A 228 23.90 0.64 17.34
CA LEU A 228 23.16 1.84 16.94
C LEU A 228 23.99 2.76 16.04
N LEU A 229 25.23 3.06 16.42
CA LEU A 229 26.13 3.92 15.63
C LEU A 229 26.43 3.32 14.26
N VAL A 230 26.81 2.04 14.20
CA VAL A 230 27.10 1.35 12.94
C VAL A 230 25.84 1.27 12.08
N GLY A 231 24.68 0.92 12.66
CA GLY A 231 23.42 0.84 11.95
C GLY A 231 22.98 2.18 11.37
N LEU A 232 23.10 3.28 12.14
CA LEU A 232 22.78 4.62 11.63
C LEU A 232 23.73 5.05 10.50
N ALA A 233 25.03 4.76 10.61
CA ALA A 233 25.99 5.06 9.54
C ALA A 233 25.62 4.31 8.25
N LEU A 234 25.25 3.02 8.35
CA LEU A 234 24.82 2.21 7.20
C LEU A 234 23.48 2.67 6.63
N LEU A 235 22.55 3.13 7.47
CA LEU A 235 21.28 3.70 7.00
C LEU A 235 21.49 4.97 6.16
N VAL A 236 22.46 5.81 6.50
CA VAL A 236 22.81 7.00 5.69
C VAL A 236 23.32 6.59 4.30
N VAL A 237 24.13 5.52 4.22
CA VAL A 237 24.59 4.97 2.93
C VAL A 237 23.42 4.36 2.17
N LEU A 238 22.61 3.51 2.82
CA LEU A 238 21.45 2.85 2.24
C LEU A 238 20.43 3.86 1.69
N ALA A 239 20.20 4.97 2.40
CA ALA A 239 19.25 6.01 1.98
C ALA A 239 19.55 6.58 0.59
N ARG A 240 20.82 6.61 0.19
CA ARG A 240 21.23 7.09 -1.15
C ARG A 240 20.89 6.13 -2.26
N GLU A 241 20.83 4.84 -1.96
CA GLU A 241 20.60 3.75 -2.92
C GLU A 241 19.14 3.29 -2.97
N LEU A 242 18.25 3.83 -2.11
CA LEU A 242 16.86 3.38 -1.99
C LEU A 242 16.01 3.67 -3.22
N LEU A 243 16.28 4.75 -3.95
CA LEU A 243 15.39 5.22 -5.03
C LEU A 243 15.16 4.16 -6.11
N GLY A 244 16.24 3.53 -6.61
CA GLY A 244 16.15 2.53 -7.68
C GLY A 244 15.31 1.30 -7.31
N PRO A 245 15.63 0.59 -6.20
CA PRO A 245 14.85 -0.55 -5.74
C PRO A 245 13.38 -0.22 -5.43
N VAL A 246 13.09 0.93 -4.83
CA VAL A 246 11.74 1.34 -4.51
C VAL A 246 10.94 1.66 -5.78
N GLN A 247 11.56 2.34 -6.76
CA GLN A 247 10.95 2.61 -8.06
C GLN A 247 10.63 1.30 -8.81
N ALA A 248 11.56 0.34 -8.83
CA ALA A 248 11.35 -0.96 -9.46
C ALA A 248 10.20 -1.73 -8.79
N LEU A 249 10.11 -1.69 -7.46
CA LEU A 249 9.03 -2.34 -6.71
C LEU A 249 7.67 -1.73 -7.04
N PHE A 250 7.55 -0.39 -7.07
CA PHE A 250 6.30 0.25 -7.47
C PHE A 250 5.93 -0.07 -8.91
N GLY A 251 6.89 -0.13 -9.84
CA GLY A 251 6.65 -0.60 -11.20
C GLY A 251 6.00 -1.99 -11.24
N GLN A 252 6.60 -2.95 -10.52
CA GLN A 252 6.05 -4.31 -10.39
C GLN A 252 4.67 -4.33 -9.70
N ALA A 253 4.45 -3.47 -8.71
CA ALA A 253 3.15 -3.36 -8.04
C ALA A 253 2.07 -2.83 -8.99
N PHE A 254 2.38 -1.85 -9.83
CA PHE A 254 1.43 -1.36 -10.85
C PHE A 254 1.14 -2.41 -11.93
N GLU A 255 2.14 -3.19 -12.35
CA GLU A 255 1.93 -4.30 -13.27
C GLU A 255 1.04 -5.39 -12.66
N ALA A 256 1.32 -5.80 -11.42
CA ALA A 256 0.48 -6.76 -10.70
C ALA A 256 -0.95 -6.21 -10.47
N ALA A 257 -1.10 -4.92 -10.19
CA ALA A 257 -2.40 -4.31 -10.03
C ALA A 257 -3.20 -4.23 -11.35
N ARG A 258 -2.54 -4.10 -12.51
CA ARG A 258 -3.17 -4.24 -13.83
C ARG A 258 -3.69 -5.64 -14.07
N ALA A 259 -2.96 -6.67 -13.64
CA ALA A 259 -3.38 -8.06 -13.76
C ALA A 259 -4.63 -8.42 -12.94
N VAL A 260 -5.13 -7.52 -12.08
CA VAL A 260 -6.41 -7.68 -11.36
C VAL A 260 -7.60 -7.67 -12.32
N THR A 261 -7.48 -6.97 -13.45
CA THR A 261 -8.59 -6.73 -14.40
C THR A 261 -8.32 -7.28 -15.81
N GLY A 262 -7.13 -7.81 -16.07
CA GLY A 262 -6.73 -8.29 -17.39
C GLY A 262 -6.50 -9.77 -17.48
#